data_b837eb3a03f08dea0ff06ca7a07dcb8a
#
_entry.id   b837eb3a03f08dea0ff06ca7a07dcb8a
#
_cell.length_a   1.000
_cell.length_b   1.000
_cell.length_c   1.000
_cell.angle_alpha   90.00
_cell.angle_beta   90.00
_cell.angle_gamma   90.00
#
_symmetry.space_group_name_H-M   'P 1'
#
loop_
_entity.id
_entity.type
_entity.pdbx_description
1 polymer ?
#
loop_
_entity_poly.entity_id
_entity_poly.type
_entity_poly.pdbx_seq_one_letter_code
_entity_poly.pdbx_strand_id
1 'polypeptide(L)'
;MNFAHTEKRATVVPEEAGALESVHAASLDRGSWLETDQAVVVCFAVAACLAHFVWNGRYGYFRDELYYAACGQHLAWGYADHAPLIGLVARVSRMLFGDSLHALRFFPALSAGAKILLTGWIVRELGGRRYAQILAATAMLLCPIYLAMDNFLSMNAFEPVFWMLLAAISLRVIRTGSARLWPLFGLVAGIGILNKHSTLLFGLAFVLGLIVTRQRTVLRAPRIWLGAGISFLIFLPNLLWEIRNHWPTIEILQNADLIKNEHVTLSLIHI
;
A
#
# COMPACT_ATOMS: atom_id res chain seq x y z
N MET A 1 5.34 -76.75 17.57
CA MET A 1 4.77 -75.53 18.16
C MET A 1 4.82 -74.46 17.09
N ASN A 2 3.71 -74.31 16.36
CA ASN A 2 3.53 -73.34 15.26
C ASN A 2 2.95 -72.05 15.81
N PHE A 3 3.63 -70.94 15.64
CA PHE A 3 3.07 -69.62 15.81
C PHE A 3 2.89 -68.97 14.44
N ALA A 4 1.66 -68.91 13.96
CA ALA A 4 1.27 -68.18 12.79
C ALA A 4 1.11 -66.68 13.16
N HIS A 5 1.93 -65.79 12.55
CA HIS A 5 1.71 -64.36 12.58
C HIS A 5 0.67 -63.98 11.52
N THR A 6 -0.49 -63.55 11.99
CA THR A 6 -1.56 -63.00 11.14
C THR A 6 -1.29 -61.52 10.92
N GLU A 7 -0.85 -61.16 9.72
CA GLU A 7 -0.73 -59.78 9.24
C GLU A 7 -2.14 -59.20 9.03
N LYS A 8 -2.56 -58.28 9.89
CA LYS A 8 -3.76 -57.47 9.66
C LYS A 8 -3.47 -56.45 8.58
N ARG A 9 -3.91 -56.70 7.34
CA ARG A 9 -4.09 -55.70 6.32
C ARG A 9 -5.14 -54.68 6.79
N ALA A 10 -4.72 -53.47 7.06
CA ALA A 10 -5.63 -52.33 7.28
C ALA A 10 -6.32 -52.04 5.93
N THR A 11 -7.60 -52.38 5.84
CA THR A 11 -8.48 -51.94 4.76
C THR A 11 -8.74 -50.45 4.96
N VAL A 12 -8.19 -49.62 4.09
CA VAL A 12 -8.50 -48.19 4.00
C VAL A 12 -9.98 -48.06 3.64
N VAL A 13 -10.74 -47.42 4.52
CA VAL A 13 -12.19 -47.25 4.42
C VAL A 13 -12.46 -46.38 3.17
N PRO A 14 -13.38 -46.79 2.28
CA PRO A 14 -13.70 -46.06 1.03
C PRO A 14 -14.19 -44.62 1.23
N GLU A 15 -14.63 -44.28 2.43
CA GLU A 15 -15.15 -42.95 2.81
C GLU A 15 -14.06 -41.87 2.85
N GLU A 16 -12.83 -42.22 3.26
CA GLU A 16 -11.71 -41.27 3.27
C GLU A 16 -11.18 -40.93 1.85
N ALA A 17 -11.27 -41.89 0.92
CA ALA A 17 -10.88 -41.64 -0.48
C ALA A 17 -11.86 -40.67 -1.16
N GLY A 18 -13.16 -40.80 -0.90
CA GLY A 18 -14.18 -39.86 -1.42
C GLY A 18 -14.06 -38.44 -0.82
N ALA A 19 -13.68 -38.35 0.46
CA ALA A 19 -13.44 -37.07 1.11
C ALA A 19 -12.18 -36.36 0.55
N LEU A 20 -11.13 -37.11 0.26
CA LEU A 20 -9.90 -36.56 -0.38
C LEU A 20 -10.14 -36.15 -1.83
N GLU A 21 -10.93 -36.89 -2.60
CA GLU A 21 -11.33 -36.53 -3.97
C GLU A 21 -12.23 -35.29 -3.97
N SER A 22 -13.17 -35.16 -3.05
CA SER A 22 -14.02 -33.97 -2.94
C SER A 22 -13.25 -32.73 -2.54
N VAL A 23 -12.24 -32.84 -1.67
CA VAL A 23 -11.33 -31.76 -1.29
C VAL A 23 -10.42 -31.39 -2.48
N HIS A 24 -9.98 -32.38 -3.26
CA HIS A 24 -9.17 -32.13 -4.46
C HIS A 24 -9.99 -31.49 -5.60
N ALA A 25 -11.22 -31.96 -5.82
CA ALA A 25 -12.16 -31.36 -6.77
C ALA A 25 -12.52 -29.92 -6.39
N ALA A 26 -12.79 -29.66 -5.09
CA ALA A 26 -13.01 -28.31 -4.56
C ALA A 26 -11.77 -27.40 -4.70
N SER A 27 -10.56 -27.96 -4.79
CA SER A 27 -9.33 -27.19 -5.03
C SER A 27 -9.13 -26.83 -6.52
N LEU A 28 -9.65 -27.62 -7.45
CA LEU A 28 -9.54 -27.39 -8.89
C LEU A 28 -10.58 -26.36 -9.40
N ASP A 29 -11.73 -26.26 -8.73
CA ASP A 29 -12.77 -25.26 -9.07
C ASP A 29 -12.44 -23.83 -8.59
N ARG A 30 -11.34 -23.63 -7.84
CA ARG A 30 -10.90 -22.30 -7.39
C ARG A 30 -10.42 -21.38 -8.50
N GLY A 31 -10.08 -21.89 -9.69
CA GLY A 31 -9.59 -21.10 -10.82
C GLY A 31 -10.65 -20.13 -11.38
N SER A 32 -11.83 -20.64 -11.69
CA SER A 32 -12.91 -19.83 -12.30
C SER A 32 -13.52 -18.80 -11.36
N TRP A 33 -13.65 -19.12 -10.07
CA TRP A 33 -14.15 -18.19 -9.06
C TRP A 33 -13.19 -17.02 -8.78
N LEU A 34 -11.89 -17.27 -8.89
CA LEU A 34 -10.86 -16.24 -8.68
C LEU A 34 -10.89 -15.19 -9.79
N GLU A 35 -11.10 -15.59 -11.04
CA GLU A 35 -11.18 -14.69 -12.19
C GLU A 35 -12.41 -13.77 -12.11
N THR A 36 -13.56 -14.30 -11.73
CA THR A 36 -14.80 -13.53 -11.59
C THR A 36 -14.73 -12.52 -10.43
N ASP A 37 -14.12 -12.91 -9.32
CA ASP A 37 -13.98 -12.04 -8.15
C ASP A 37 -13.01 -10.87 -8.42
N GLN A 38 -11.95 -11.11 -9.18
CA GLN A 38 -11.02 -10.07 -9.61
C GLN A 38 -11.68 -9.08 -10.57
N ALA A 39 -12.49 -9.55 -11.51
CA ALA A 39 -13.21 -8.70 -12.44
C ALA A 39 -14.10 -7.67 -11.71
N VAL A 40 -14.79 -8.09 -10.65
CA VAL A 40 -15.63 -7.18 -9.86
C VAL A 40 -14.79 -6.08 -9.21
N VAL A 41 -13.65 -6.43 -8.58
CA VAL A 41 -12.76 -5.43 -7.96
C VAL A 41 -12.19 -4.48 -9.01
N VAL A 42 -11.83 -4.98 -10.19
CA VAL A 42 -11.38 -4.15 -11.33
C VAL A 42 -12.49 -3.18 -11.77
N CYS A 43 -13.75 -3.63 -11.85
CA CYS A 43 -14.87 -2.74 -12.18
C CYS A 43 -15.01 -1.59 -11.16
N PHE A 44 -14.88 -1.87 -9.86
CA PHE A 44 -14.89 -0.83 -8.82
C PHE A 44 -13.70 0.13 -8.96
N ALA A 45 -12.50 -0.39 -9.25
CA ALA A 45 -11.31 0.43 -9.45
C ALA A 45 -11.45 1.35 -10.67
N VAL A 46 -11.96 0.83 -11.79
CA VAL A 46 -12.23 1.62 -13.00
C VAL A 46 -13.28 2.68 -12.72
N ALA A 47 -14.37 2.32 -12.00
CA ALA A 47 -15.41 3.27 -11.62
C ALA A 47 -14.85 4.41 -10.77
N ALA A 48 -13.95 4.12 -9.81
CA ALA A 48 -13.27 5.15 -9.01
C ALA A 48 -12.43 6.08 -9.88
N CYS A 49 -11.57 5.53 -10.75
CA CYS A 49 -10.77 6.34 -11.67
C CYS A 49 -11.65 7.23 -12.55
N LEU A 50 -12.69 6.68 -13.15
CA LEU A 50 -13.61 7.43 -14.03
C LEU A 50 -14.35 8.55 -13.25
N ALA A 51 -14.82 8.25 -12.04
CA ALA A 51 -15.44 9.25 -11.18
C ALA A 51 -14.47 10.42 -10.95
N HIS A 52 -13.23 10.16 -10.53
CA HIS A 52 -12.25 11.21 -10.32
C HIS A 52 -11.89 11.95 -11.62
N PHE A 53 -11.72 11.27 -12.77
CA PHE A 53 -11.48 11.95 -14.04
C PHE A 53 -12.61 12.87 -14.48
N VAL A 54 -13.88 12.53 -14.20
CA VAL A 54 -15.03 13.36 -14.54
C VAL A 54 -15.14 14.59 -13.64
N TRP A 55 -14.78 14.45 -12.35
CA TRP A 55 -15.00 15.52 -11.37
C TRP A 55 -13.77 16.36 -11.05
N ASN A 56 -12.55 15.85 -11.31
CA ASN A 56 -11.30 16.50 -10.88
C ASN A 56 -11.05 17.88 -11.49
N GLY A 57 -11.70 18.24 -12.61
CA GLY A 57 -11.58 19.56 -13.24
C GLY A 57 -12.64 20.57 -12.79
N ARG A 58 -13.62 20.19 -11.94
CA ARG A 58 -14.73 21.07 -11.56
C ARG A 58 -14.38 22.07 -10.47
N TYR A 59 -13.30 21.85 -9.73
CA TYR A 59 -12.80 22.75 -8.70
C TYR A 59 -11.50 23.38 -9.16
N GLY A 60 -11.27 24.64 -8.82
CA GLY A 60 -10.00 25.32 -9.06
C GLY A 60 -8.80 24.63 -8.41
N TYR A 61 -7.62 25.20 -8.57
CA TYR A 61 -6.43 24.68 -7.92
C TYR A 61 -6.56 24.68 -6.40
N PHE A 62 -6.23 23.56 -5.80
CA PHE A 62 -6.01 23.51 -4.36
C PHE A 62 -4.68 24.22 -4.04
N ARG A 63 -4.60 24.90 -2.90
CA ARG A 63 -3.42 25.71 -2.51
C ARG A 63 -2.10 24.97 -2.70
N ASP A 64 -2.03 23.74 -2.25
CA ASP A 64 -0.80 22.96 -2.26
C ASP A 64 -0.44 22.45 -3.67
N GLU A 65 -1.41 22.32 -4.58
CA GLU A 65 -1.15 21.91 -5.99
C GLU A 65 -0.29 22.90 -6.73
N LEU A 66 -0.50 24.20 -6.52
CA LEU A 66 0.32 25.24 -7.13
C LEU A 66 1.77 25.16 -6.63
N TYR A 67 1.94 24.88 -5.35
CA TYR A 67 3.24 24.68 -4.75
C TYR A 67 3.93 23.43 -5.31
N TYR A 68 3.26 22.27 -5.37
CA TYR A 68 3.83 21.06 -5.96
C TYR A 68 4.11 21.21 -7.45
N ALA A 69 3.29 21.96 -8.18
CA ALA A 69 3.55 22.31 -9.58
C ALA A 69 4.84 23.15 -9.74
N ALA A 70 5.07 24.10 -8.84
CA ALA A 70 6.31 24.90 -8.80
C ALA A 70 7.51 24.00 -8.43
N CYS A 71 7.40 23.12 -7.44
CA CYS A 71 8.41 22.12 -7.11
C CYS A 71 8.74 21.22 -8.33
N GLY A 72 7.73 20.87 -9.14
CA GLY A 72 7.93 20.11 -10.38
C GLY A 72 8.72 20.86 -11.44
N GLN A 73 8.74 22.20 -11.42
CA GLN A 73 9.60 23.00 -12.29
C GLN A 73 11.06 23.02 -11.80
N HIS A 74 11.26 22.95 -10.48
CA HIS A 74 12.54 23.03 -9.80
C HIS A 74 12.79 21.75 -8.99
N LEU A 75 13.08 20.63 -9.70
CA LEU A 75 13.30 19.35 -9.05
C LEU A 75 14.53 19.38 -8.12
N ALA A 76 14.33 18.95 -6.89
CA ALA A 76 15.36 18.76 -5.90
C ALA A 76 15.19 17.39 -5.22
N TRP A 77 16.19 16.93 -4.51
CA TRP A 77 16.13 15.69 -3.73
C TRP A 77 15.39 15.83 -2.40
N GLY A 78 14.88 17.02 -2.10
CA GLY A 78 14.05 17.34 -0.96
C GLY A 78 13.54 18.77 -1.06
N TYR A 79 12.54 19.07 -0.25
CA TYR A 79 11.96 20.40 -0.10
C TYR A 79 11.79 20.67 1.40
N ALA A 80 11.59 21.93 1.76
CA ALA A 80 11.55 22.30 3.18
C ALA A 80 10.53 21.50 3.99
N ASP A 81 9.35 21.26 3.41
CA ASP A 81 8.18 20.70 4.11
C ASP A 81 7.73 19.32 3.59
N HIS A 82 8.40 18.77 2.56
CA HIS A 82 8.02 17.47 2.03
C HIS A 82 9.14 16.75 1.27
N ALA A 83 8.98 15.45 1.11
CA ALA A 83 9.86 14.58 0.35
C ALA A 83 9.69 14.78 -1.18
N PRO A 84 10.66 14.37 -2.03
CA PRO A 84 10.77 14.81 -3.41
C PRO A 84 9.76 14.23 -4.40
N LEU A 85 9.10 13.09 -4.10
CA LEU A 85 8.31 12.35 -5.08
C LEU A 85 7.15 13.17 -5.65
N ILE A 86 6.49 14.00 -4.84
CA ILE A 86 5.33 14.77 -5.29
C ILE A 86 5.70 15.80 -6.36
N GLY A 87 6.86 16.45 -6.24
CA GLY A 87 7.41 17.35 -7.27
C GLY A 87 7.71 16.60 -8.56
N LEU A 88 8.29 15.39 -8.47
CA LEU A 88 8.53 14.53 -9.62
C LEU A 88 7.21 14.12 -10.31
N VAL A 89 6.19 13.72 -9.52
CA VAL A 89 4.86 13.39 -10.07
C VAL A 89 4.25 14.57 -10.77
N ALA A 90 4.32 15.78 -10.19
CA ALA A 90 3.83 17.00 -10.83
C ALA A 90 4.52 17.24 -12.18
N ARG A 91 5.85 17.11 -12.23
CA ARG A 91 6.61 17.26 -13.47
C ARG A 91 6.23 16.24 -14.53
N VAL A 92 6.21 14.95 -14.17
CA VAL A 92 5.86 13.86 -15.10
C VAL A 92 4.44 14.05 -15.64
N SER A 93 3.50 14.42 -14.77
CA SER A 93 2.11 14.67 -15.16
C SER A 93 2.01 15.76 -16.23
N ARG A 94 2.69 16.88 -16.00
CA ARG A 94 2.72 18.01 -16.94
C ARG A 94 3.45 17.68 -18.24
N MET A 95 4.53 16.91 -18.19
CA MET A 95 5.26 16.47 -19.37
C MET A 95 4.42 15.54 -20.27
N LEU A 96 3.61 14.66 -19.68
CA LEU A 96 2.81 13.69 -20.43
C LEU A 96 1.49 14.27 -20.94
N PHE A 97 0.84 15.15 -20.17
CA PHE A 97 -0.54 15.56 -20.41
C PHE A 97 -0.71 17.09 -20.54
N GLY A 98 0.39 17.85 -20.47
CA GLY A 98 0.38 19.31 -20.58
C GLY A 98 0.00 20.05 -19.29
N ASP A 99 -0.13 21.37 -19.40
CA ASP A 99 -0.37 22.28 -18.28
C ASP A 99 -1.86 22.48 -18.02
N SER A 100 -2.54 21.41 -17.64
CA SER A 100 -3.96 21.48 -17.25
C SER A 100 -4.20 20.92 -15.85
N LEU A 101 -5.30 21.33 -15.24
CA LEU A 101 -5.74 20.82 -13.95
C LEU A 101 -6.01 19.31 -14.00
N HIS A 102 -6.58 18.81 -15.10
CA HIS A 102 -6.81 17.38 -15.31
C HIS A 102 -5.48 16.62 -15.44
N ALA A 103 -4.50 17.20 -16.12
CA ALA A 103 -3.17 16.63 -16.23
C ALA A 103 -2.54 16.47 -14.84
N LEU A 104 -2.54 17.51 -14.02
CA LEU A 104 -1.96 17.51 -12.69
C LEU A 104 -2.61 16.45 -11.77
N ARG A 105 -3.92 16.24 -11.92
CA ARG A 105 -4.73 15.32 -11.11
C ARG A 105 -4.85 13.90 -11.69
N PHE A 106 -4.14 13.61 -12.78
CA PHE A 106 -4.19 12.30 -13.42
C PHE A 106 -3.73 11.17 -12.48
N PHE A 107 -2.56 11.30 -11.89
CA PHE A 107 -2.01 10.27 -11.00
C PHE A 107 -2.78 10.13 -9.67
N PRO A 108 -3.26 11.20 -9.01
CA PRO A 108 -4.21 11.08 -7.92
C PRO A 108 -5.45 10.26 -8.26
N ALA A 109 -6.07 10.50 -9.43
CA ALA A 109 -7.22 9.70 -9.89
C ALA A 109 -6.88 8.21 -10.08
N LEU A 110 -5.66 7.89 -10.59
CA LEU A 110 -5.19 6.51 -10.67
C LEU A 110 -4.95 5.89 -9.30
N SER A 111 -4.53 6.69 -8.31
CA SER A 111 -4.31 6.20 -6.95
C SER A 111 -5.61 5.74 -6.28
N ALA A 112 -6.76 6.35 -6.63
CA ALA A 112 -8.07 5.89 -6.17
C ALA A 112 -8.36 4.45 -6.62
N GLY A 113 -8.17 4.16 -7.91
CA GLY A 113 -8.31 2.80 -8.44
C GLY A 113 -7.29 1.83 -7.84
N ALA A 114 -6.03 2.26 -7.69
CA ALA A 114 -4.98 1.43 -7.10
C ALA A 114 -5.33 1.01 -5.66
N LYS A 115 -5.88 1.91 -4.84
CA LYS A 115 -6.32 1.60 -3.47
C LYS A 115 -7.43 0.53 -3.47
N ILE A 116 -8.38 0.59 -4.39
CA ILE A 116 -9.44 -0.43 -4.52
C ILE A 116 -8.86 -1.78 -4.92
N LEU A 117 -7.94 -1.82 -5.89
CA LEU A 117 -7.26 -3.05 -6.29
C LEU A 117 -6.47 -3.67 -5.14
N LEU A 118 -5.75 -2.84 -4.39
CA LEU A 118 -4.99 -3.27 -3.21
C LEU A 118 -5.90 -3.75 -2.08
N THR A 119 -7.04 -3.10 -1.88
CA THR A 119 -8.08 -3.55 -0.93
C THR A 119 -8.54 -4.96 -1.29
N GLY A 120 -8.91 -5.20 -2.54
CA GLY A 120 -9.30 -6.53 -3.02
C GLY A 120 -8.19 -7.57 -2.82
N TRP A 121 -6.94 -7.20 -3.11
CA TRP A 121 -5.79 -8.08 -2.87
C TRP A 121 -5.60 -8.41 -1.38
N ILE A 122 -5.61 -7.41 -0.50
CA ILE A 122 -5.48 -7.61 0.95
C ILE A 122 -6.59 -8.51 1.49
N VAL A 123 -7.85 -8.24 1.11
CA VAL A 123 -9.01 -9.06 1.52
C VAL A 123 -8.82 -10.52 1.07
N ARG A 124 -8.33 -10.74 -0.14
CA ARG A 124 -8.03 -12.07 -0.65
C ARG A 124 -6.89 -12.75 0.12
N GLU A 125 -5.81 -12.02 0.43
CA GLU A 125 -4.71 -12.56 1.25
C GLU A 125 -5.18 -12.95 2.67
N LEU A 126 -6.19 -12.26 3.20
CA LEU A 126 -6.84 -12.59 4.46
C LEU A 126 -7.88 -13.73 4.34
N GLY A 127 -8.07 -14.31 3.15
CA GLY A 127 -9.02 -15.41 2.91
C GLY A 127 -10.45 -14.96 2.60
N GLY A 128 -10.69 -13.65 2.42
CA GLY A 128 -11.99 -13.11 2.05
C GLY A 128 -12.38 -13.49 0.62
N ARG A 129 -13.67 -13.87 0.44
CA ARG A 129 -14.28 -14.23 -0.84
C ARG A 129 -14.97 -13.01 -1.46
N ARG A 130 -15.66 -13.21 -2.57
CA ARG A 130 -16.35 -12.20 -3.38
C ARG A 130 -17.13 -11.17 -2.56
N TYR A 131 -17.98 -11.63 -1.64
CA TYR A 131 -18.77 -10.73 -0.79
C TYR A 131 -17.89 -9.78 0.04
N ALA A 132 -16.86 -10.31 0.69
CA ALA A 132 -15.94 -9.51 1.48
C ALA A 132 -15.16 -8.49 0.60
N GLN A 133 -14.78 -8.89 -0.61
CA GLN A 133 -14.10 -8.01 -1.55
C GLN A 133 -15.02 -6.89 -2.05
N ILE A 134 -16.28 -7.19 -2.39
CA ILE A 134 -17.27 -6.20 -2.79
C ILE A 134 -17.54 -5.20 -1.65
N LEU A 135 -17.75 -5.69 -0.42
CA LEU A 135 -18.01 -4.84 0.72
C LEU A 135 -16.83 -3.91 1.01
N ALA A 136 -15.61 -4.43 1.00
CA ALA A 136 -14.41 -3.64 1.24
C ALA A 136 -14.14 -2.64 0.09
N ALA A 137 -14.32 -3.05 -1.17
CA ALA A 137 -14.18 -2.17 -2.33
C ALA A 137 -15.25 -1.04 -2.30
N THR A 138 -16.48 -1.35 -1.91
CA THR A 138 -17.55 -0.35 -1.73
C THR A 138 -17.21 0.63 -0.62
N ALA A 139 -16.73 0.14 0.53
CA ALA A 139 -16.32 0.99 1.64
C ALA A 139 -15.16 1.92 1.23
N MET A 140 -14.19 1.42 0.47
CA MET A 140 -13.08 2.22 -0.04
C MET A 140 -13.55 3.26 -1.06
N LEU A 141 -14.44 2.88 -2.00
CA LEU A 141 -14.99 3.77 -3.03
C LEU A 141 -15.79 4.93 -2.42
N LEU A 142 -16.55 4.67 -1.36
CA LEU A 142 -17.42 5.65 -0.72
C LEU A 142 -16.75 6.37 0.45
N CYS A 143 -15.50 6.08 0.76
CA CYS A 143 -14.79 6.69 1.88
C CYS A 143 -14.55 8.19 1.62
N PRO A 144 -15.15 9.11 2.43
CA PRO A 144 -15.11 10.55 2.16
C PRO A 144 -13.70 11.12 2.09
N ILE A 145 -12.78 10.63 2.92
CA ILE A 145 -11.40 11.12 2.94
C ILE A 145 -10.67 10.78 1.63
N TYR A 146 -10.89 9.59 1.06
CA TYR A 146 -10.27 9.22 -0.21
C TYR A 146 -10.93 9.91 -1.39
N LEU A 147 -12.26 10.08 -1.36
CA LEU A 147 -12.97 10.89 -2.35
C LEU A 147 -12.44 12.34 -2.39
N ALA A 148 -12.08 12.91 -1.24
CA ALA A 148 -11.48 14.23 -1.19
C ALA A 148 -10.01 14.22 -1.64
N MET A 149 -9.17 13.37 -1.06
CA MET A 149 -7.73 13.38 -1.28
C MET A 149 -7.31 13.01 -2.70
N ASP A 150 -8.08 12.20 -3.41
CA ASP A 150 -7.78 11.76 -4.77
C ASP A 150 -8.24 12.77 -5.85
N ASN A 151 -8.91 13.84 -5.45
CA ASN A 151 -9.33 14.92 -6.36
C ASN A 151 -8.30 16.02 -6.55
N PHE A 152 -7.17 15.98 -5.86
CA PHE A 152 -6.10 16.97 -6.04
C PHE A 152 -4.73 16.33 -5.87
N LEU A 153 -3.71 16.96 -6.46
CA LEU A 153 -2.34 16.48 -6.34
C LEU A 153 -1.85 16.71 -4.91
N SER A 154 -1.61 15.61 -4.19
CA SER A 154 -1.03 15.62 -2.85
C SER A 154 -0.31 14.32 -2.57
N MET A 155 0.75 14.37 -1.76
CA MET A 155 1.40 13.17 -1.26
C MET A 155 0.43 12.26 -0.47
N ASN A 156 -0.63 12.83 0.11
CA ASN A 156 -1.66 12.10 0.86
C ASN A 156 -2.54 11.21 -0.05
N ALA A 157 -2.64 11.50 -1.34
CA ALA A 157 -3.33 10.62 -2.28
C ALA A 157 -2.55 9.30 -2.50
N PHE A 158 -1.22 9.35 -2.47
CA PHE A 158 -0.34 8.22 -2.74
C PHE A 158 0.08 7.46 -1.48
N GLU A 159 0.16 8.10 -0.32
CA GLU A 159 0.60 7.50 0.94
C GLU A 159 -0.14 6.19 1.27
N PRO A 160 -1.49 6.13 1.21
CA PRO A 160 -2.23 4.89 1.45
C PRO A 160 -1.89 3.78 0.45
N VAL A 161 -1.58 4.12 -0.81
CA VAL A 161 -1.16 3.14 -1.82
C VAL A 161 0.13 2.45 -1.39
N PHE A 162 1.14 3.20 -0.94
CA PHE A 162 2.40 2.64 -0.45
C PHE A 162 2.19 1.77 0.80
N TRP A 163 1.41 2.25 1.77
CA TRP A 163 1.13 1.50 3.00
C TRP A 163 0.38 0.20 2.72
N MET A 164 -0.61 0.24 1.82
CA MET A 164 -1.38 -0.95 1.41
C MET A 164 -0.53 -1.93 0.61
N LEU A 165 0.37 -1.46 -0.27
CA LEU A 165 1.34 -2.33 -0.97
C LEU A 165 2.27 -3.01 0.02
N LEU A 166 2.83 -2.29 0.97
CA LEU A 166 3.70 -2.84 2.02
C LEU A 166 2.95 -3.88 2.86
N ALA A 167 1.70 -3.59 3.24
CA ALA A 167 0.86 -4.53 3.97
C ALA A 167 0.54 -5.79 3.16
N ALA A 168 0.16 -5.64 1.88
CA ALA A 168 -0.17 -6.76 1.00
C ALA A 168 1.06 -7.67 0.76
N ILE A 169 2.24 -7.07 0.51
CA ILE A 169 3.49 -7.82 0.35
C ILE A 169 3.84 -8.54 1.64
N SER A 170 3.70 -7.89 2.80
CA SER A 170 3.96 -8.48 4.12
C SER A 170 3.06 -9.69 4.38
N LEU A 171 1.75 -9.55 4.15
CA LEU A 171 0.79 -10.65 4.28
C LEU A 171 1.16 -11.81 3.34
N ARG A 172 1.51 -11.51 2.11
CA ARG A 172 1.93 -12.53 1.13
C ARG A 172 3.19 -13.27 1.57
N VAL A 173 4.21 -12.55 2.05
CA VAL A 173 5.44 -13.16 2.57
C VAL A 173 5.16 -14.04 3.78
N ILE A 174 4.38 -13.55 4.75
CA ILE A 174 4.05 -14.30 5.97
C ILE A 174 3.27 -15.58 5.61
N ARG A 175 2.30 -15.51 4.69
CA ARG A 175 1.48 -16.66 4.29
C ARG A 175 2.22 -17.69 3.48
N THR A 176 3.09 -17.26 2.56
CA THR A 176 3.76 -18.16 1.59
C THR A 176 5.17 -18.54 2.01
N GLY A 177 5.75 -17.88 3.01
CA GLY A 177 7.17 -18.02 3.37
C GLY A 177 8.13 -17.52 2.29
N SER A 178 7.63 -16.88 1.22
CA SER A 178 8.43 -16.49 0.06
C SER A 178 9.33 -15.29 0.35
N ALA A 179 10.56 -15.55 0.69
CA ALA A 179 11.57 -14.50 0.91
C ALA A 179 11.92 -13.70 -0.37
N ARG A 180 11.44 -14.12 -1.57
CA ARG A 180 11.73 -13.43 -2.85
C ARG A 180 11.06 -12.05 -2.96
N LEU A 181 10.06 -11.77 -2.14
CA LEU A 181 9.33 -10.50 -2.17
C LEU A 181 9.96 -9.40 -1.32
N TRP A 182 10.99 -9.69 -0.51
CA TRP A 182 11.65 -8.68 0.32
C TRP A 182 12.32 -7.54 -0.48
N PRO A 183 13.01 -7.80 -1.61
CA PRO A 183 13.52 -6.72 -2.46
C PRO A 183 12.41 -5.80 -2.98
N LEU A 184 11.24 -6.36 -3.36
CA LEU A 184 10.08 -5.58 -3.78
C LEU A 184 9.51 -4.75 -2.61
N PHE A 185 9.43 -5.32 -1.41
CA PHE A 185 9.06 -4.58 -0.21
C PHE A 185 9.99 -3.38 0.01
N GLY A 186 11.31 -3.60 -0.11
CA GLY A 186 12.31 -2.53 0.03
C GLY A 186 12.18 -1.44 -1.03
N LEU A 187 11.90 -1.81 -2.29
CA LEU A 187 11.64 -0.88 -3.37
C LEU A 187 10.42 0.01 -3.06
N VAL A 188 9.29 -0.61 -2.68
CA VAL A 188 8.06 0.10 -2.33
C VAL A 188 8.26 0.98 -1.10
N ALA A 189 8.96 0.50 -0.08
CA ALA A 189 9.28 1.27 1.12
C ALA A 189 10.14 2.49 0.79
N GLY A 190 11.20 2.32 -0.01
CA GLY A 190 12.08 3.41 -0.42
C GLY A 190 11.34 4.50 -1.19
N ILE A 191 10.52 4.13 -2.19
CA ILE A 191 9.70 5.09 -2.94
C ILE A 191 8.63 5.72 -2.02
N GLY A 192 8.03 4.94 -1.13
CA GLY A 192 7.06 5.44 -0.15
C GLY A 192 7.65 6.49 0.79
N ILE A 193 8.91 6.32 1.23
CA ILE A 193 9.62 7.32 2.05
C ILE A 193 9.85 8.60 1.23
N LEU A 194 10.19 8.48 -0.06
CA LEU A 194 10.32 9.64 -0.96
C LEU A 194 8.98 10.32 -1.28
N ASN A 195 7.86 9.65 -1.05
CA ASN A 195 6.54 10.27 -1.06
C ASN A 195 6.26 11.02 0.24
N LYS A 196 6.46 10.34 1.37
CA LYS A 196 6.23 10.90 2.70
C LYS A 196 7.00 10.14 3.76
N HIS A 197 7.73 10.85 4.61
CA HIS A 197 8.60 10.26 5.64
C HIS A 197 7.82 9.40 6.66
N SER A 198 6.49 9.59 6.80
CA SER A 198 5.63 8.73 7.63
C SER A 198 5.67 7.24 7.25
N THR A 199 6.11 6.89 6.03
CA THR A 199 6.36 5.49 5.65
C THR A 199 7.43 4.83 6.52
N LEU A 200 8.34 5.60 7.12
CA LEU A 200 9.29 5.10 8.12
C LEU A 200 8.58 4.56 9.37
N LEU A 201 7.46 5.21 9.77
CA LEU A 201 6.65 4.75 10.90
C LEU A 201 6.01 3.38 10.60
N PHE A 202 5.54 3.16 9.36
CA PHE A 202 5.08 1.85 8.93
C PHE A 202 6.20 0.80 9.05
N GLY A 203 7.39 1.12 8.54
CA GLY A 203 8.56 0.24 8.63
C GLY A 203 8.92 -0.11 10.08
N LEU A 204 8.94 0.89 10.97
CA LEU A 204 9.20 0.71 12.39
C LEU A 204 8.15 -0.19 13.04
N ALA A 205 6.86 0.11 12.84
CA ALA A 205 5.75 -0.68 13.37
C ALA A 205 5.80 -2.12 12.86
N PHE A 206 6.13 -2.32 11.59
CA PHE A 206 6.29 -3.64 10.98
C PHE A 206 7.43 -4.44 11.63
N VAL A 207 8.61 -3.83 11.79
CA VAL A 207 9.77 -4.49 12.44
C VAL A 207 9.44 -4.84 13.90
N LEU A 208 8.82 -3.92 14.65
CA LEU A 208 8.37 -4.18 16.02
C LEU A 208 7.36 -5.34 16.08
N GLY A 209 6.41 -5.37 15.13
CA GLY A 209 5.45 -6.47 14.99
C GLY A 209 6.12 -7.82 14.75
N LEU A 210 7.17 -7.86 13.90
CA LEU A 210 7.96 -9.08 13.67
C LEU A 210 8.69 -9.53 14.95
N ILE A 211 9.28 -8.60 15.70
CA ILE A 211 10.04 -8.90 16.93
C ILE A 211 9.14 -9.50 18.00
N VAL A 212 7.96 -8.92 18.22
CA VAL A 212 7.01 -9.32 19.28
C VAL A 212 6.27 -10.62 18.92
N THR A 213 6.17 -10.98 17.63
CA THR A 213 5.44 -12.15 17.16
C THR A 213 6.37 -13.36 16.94
N ARG A 214 5.76 -14.51 16.66
CA ARG A 214 6.49 -15.72 16.23
C ARG A 214 7.21 -15.53 14.90
N GLN A 215 6.91 -14.47 14.16
CA GLN A 215 7.52 -14.16 12.87
C GLN A 215 8.94 -13.55 12.97
N ARG A 216 9.50 -13.39 14.17
CA ARG A 216 10.86 -12.89 14.40
C ARG A 216 11.95 -13.67 13.63
N THR A 217 11.68 -14.92 13.26
CA THR A 217 12.59 -15.75 12.45
C THR A 217 12.81 -15.19 11.05
N VAL A 218 11.86 -14.41 10.53
CA VAL A 218 11.95 -13.73 9.23
C VAL A 218 13.12 -12.74 9.20
N LEU A 219 13.44 -12.10 10.34
CA LEU A 219 14.57 -11.17 10.46
C LEU A 219 15.93 -11.82 10.23
N ARG A 220 16.01 -13.15 10.32
CA ARG A 220 17.24 -13.93 10.02
C ARG A 220 17.43 -14.17 8.52
N ALA A 221 16.40 -13.96 7.70
CA ALA A 221 16.49 -14.17 6.26
C ALA A 221 17.33 -13.05 5.60
N PRO A 222 18.40 -13.37 4.84
CA PRO A 222 19.29 -12.35 4.27
C PRO A 222 18.56 -11.42 3.29
N ARG A 223 17.49 -11.87 2.67
CA ARG A 223 16.71 -11.09 1.69
C ARG A 223 15.94 -9.93 2.32
N ILE A 224 15.60 -9.97 3.62
CA ILE A 224 14.98 -8.82 4.29
C ILE A 224 15.98 -7.66 4.38
N TRP A 225 17.26 -7.99 4.66
CA TRP A 225 18.34 -6.99 4.71
C TRP A 225 18.67 -6.45 3.33
N LEU A 226 18.56 -7.28 2.27
CA LEU A 226 18.62 -6.79 0.89
C LEU A 226 17.50 -5.79 0.61
N GLY A 227 16.27 -6.08 1.03
CA GLY A 227 15.14 -5.13 0.93
C GLY A 227 15.40 -3.83 1.70
N ALA A 228 15.89 -3.93 2.95
CA ALA A 228 16.26 -2.76 3.74
C ALA A 228 17.36 -1.93 3.06
N GLY A 229 18.38 -2.59 2.49
CA GLY A 229 19.43 -1.93 1.71
C GLY A 229 18.92 -1.21 0.48
N ILE A 230 17.99 -1.81 -0.28
CA ILE A 230 17.34 -1.19 -1.44
C ILE A 230 16.56 0.06 -0.99
N SER A 231 15.76 -0.06 0.08
CA SER A 231 15.00 1.07 0.62
C SER A 231 15.92 2.22 1.04
N PHE A 232 17.01 1.90 1.73
CA PHE A 232 18.01 2.88 2.16
C PHE A 232 18.69 3.55 0.96
N LEU A 233 19.09 2.80 -0.07
CA LEU A 233 19.73 3.37 -1.27
C LEU A 233 18.80 4.32 -2.03
N ILE A 234 17.52 4.01 -2.09
CA ILE A 234 16.51 4.90 -2.72
C ILE A 234 16.32 6.17 -1.90
N PHE A 235 16.29 6.05 -0.57
CA PHE A 235 16.14 7.18 0.33
C PHE A 235 17.41 8.04 0.45
N LEU A 236 18.57 7.47 0.21
CA LEU A 236 19.88 8.10 0.44
C LEU A 236 20.04 9.50 -0.18
N PRO A 237 19.63 9.75 -1.44
CA PRO A 237 19.73 11.10 -2.01
C PRO A 237 18.94 12.16 -1.23
N ASN A 238 17.73 11.80 -0.75
CA ASN A 238 16.93 12.69 0.07
C ASN A 238 17.57 12.90 1.46
N LEU A 239 18.07 11.84 2.09
CA LEU A 239 18.78 11.94 3.36
C LEU A 239 20.01 12.85 3.27
N LEU A 240 20.81 12.73 2.19
CA LEU A 240 21.95 13.60 1.97
C LEU A 240 21.53 15.05 1.74
N TRP A 241 20.39 15.26 1.08
CA TRP A 241 19.82 16.59 0.89
C TRP A 241 19.40 17.21 2.23
N GLU A 242 18.70 16.46 3.10
CA GLU A 242 18.30 16.88 4.46
C GLU A 242 19.54 17.32 5.30
N ILE A 243 20.59 16.48 5.29
CA ILE A 243 21.82 16.77 6.03
C ILE A 243 22.47 18.06 5.51
N ARG A 244 22.58 18.23 4.20
CA ARG A 244 23.20 19.42 3.58
C ARG A 244 22.43 20.71 3.82
N ASN A 245 21.11 20.61 3.99
CA ASN A 245 20.23 21.76 4.21
C ASN A 245 19.83 21.93 5.69
N HIS A 246 20.60 21.35 6.63
CA HIS A 246 20.39 21.50 8.07
C HIS A 246 19.05 21.00 8.61
N TRP A 247 18.52 19.91 8.02
CA TRP A 247 17.31 19.22 8.47
C TRP A 247 16.03 20.09 8.45
N PRO A 248 15.66 20.68 7.33
CA PRO A 248 14.50 21.56 7.24
C PRO A 248 13.19 20.86 7.63
N THR A 249 13.07 19.55 7.37
CA THR A 249 11.91 18.76 7.81
C THR A 249 11.73 18.78 9.33
N ILE A 250 12.82 18.72 10.12
CA ILE A 250 12.75 18.79 11.57
C ILE A 250 12.33 20.18 12.03
N GLU A 251 12.89 21.23 11.43
CA GLU A 251 12.53 22.61 11.73
C GLU A 251 11.04 22.88 11.50
N ILE A 252 10.50 22.39 10.38
CA ILE A 252 9.06 22.54 10.07
C ILE A 252 8.18 21.77 11.05
N LEU A 253 8.58 20.56 11.45
CA LEU A 253 7.82 19.80 12.46
C LEU A 253 7.78 20.54 13.81
N GLN A 254 8.88 21.12 14.24
CA GLN A 254 8.94 21.93 15.46
C GLN A 254 8.08 23.19 15.35
N ASN A 255 8.16 23.90 14.22
CA ASN A 255 7.35 25.08 13.96
C ASN A 255 5.86 24.75 13.83
N ALA A 256 5.50 23.60 13.25
CA ALA A 256 4.12 23.16 13.16
C ALA A 256 3.52 22.86 14.55
N ASP A 257 4.31 22.30 15.45
CA ASP A 257 3.88 22.05 16.83
C ASP A 257 3.64 23.35 17.59
N LEU A 258 4.51 24.34 17.39
CA LEU A 258 4.42 25.65 18.07
C LEU A 258 3.35 26.58 17.51
N ILE A 259 3.06 26.51 16.20
CA ILE A 259 2.25 27.52 15.49
C ILE A 259 0.90 26.98 15.02
N LYS A 260 0.83 25.71 14.58
CA LYS A 260 -0.35 25.12 13.97
C LYS A 260 -1.15 24.20 14.91
N ASN A 261 -0.48 23.56 15.84
CA ASN A 261 -1.13 22.59 16.71
C ASN A 261 -1.70 23.31 17.93
N GLU A 262 -3.01 23.57 17.92
CA GLU A 262 -3.70 23.94 19.14
C GLU A 262 -3.75 22.73 20.09
N HIS A 263 -3.47 22.97 21.38
CA HIS A 263 -3.62 21.94 22.41
C HIS A 263 -5.10 21.57 22.55
N VAL A 264 -5.50 20.51 21.85
CA VAL A 264 -6.87 19.99 21.89
C VAL A 264 -7.07 19.25 23.21
N THR A 265 -7.89 19.80 24.09
CA THR A 265 -8.33 19.10 25.32
C THR A 265 -9.42 18.08 24.96
N LEU A 266 -9.58 17.03 25.79
CA LEU A 266 -10.62 16.00 25.60
C LEU A 266 -12.04 16.61 25.51
N SER A 267 -12.28 17.79 26.09
CA SER A 267 -13.55 18.51 26.00
C SER A 267 -13.85 19.05 24.59
N LEU A 268 -12.84 19.33 23.77
CA LEU A 268 -13.00 19.78 22.38
C LEU A 268 -13.35 18.63 21.42
N ILE A 269 -13.02 17.38 21.78
CA ILE A 269 -13.35 16.20 20.98
C ILE A 269 -14.88 15.90 21.01
N HIS A 270 -15.57 16.39 22.04
CA HIS A 270 -17.02 16.18 22.24
C HIS A 270 -17.91 17.29 21.67
N ILE A 271 -17.31 18.34 21.10
CA ILE A 271 -18.05 19.41 20.42
C ILE A 271 -18.13 19.11 18.93
#